data_6dd63c9b60964ab7f3c374242b514ffb
#
_entry.id   6dd63c9b60964ab7f3c374242b514ffb
#
_cell.length_a   1.000
_cell.length_b   1.000
_cell.length_c   1.000
_cell.angle_alpha   90.00
_cell.angle_beta   90.00
_cell.angle_gamma   90.00
#
_symmetry.space_group_name_H-M   'P 1'
#
loop_
_entity.id
_entity.type
_entity.pdbx_description
1 polymer ?
#
loop_
_entity_poly.entity_id
_entity_poly.type
_entity_poly.pdbx_seq_one_letter_code
_entity_poly.pdbx_strand_id
1 'polypeptide(L)'
;MTSIDHALLEGYLVRTRWFGGKGRPFRVTGVRELAELPGDGHGPDVGVYLVTVEYQDAEDGTELYQVPLARYEEIEDRHGHAYVGSVQVDGHERHLYDAVHDRDAMALWLRGFIAAEASGRTDVGGLRFRRVSAGPALDPDLRSSPLTGEQSNSSLRFDDTAIMKLFRKVSPGVNPDIEIHDVLTGAGSEHIAELYGWIETDIDGEVLQLAMLQEFLSTAADGFELATGSVRAALVDPELTVIESGGDFGGEAARLGEALAEVHAALRERFPSERRGQEATTRLARAMAERLDRALPVVPEIEPYAARLRALYDAVAQLDGLEVQRVHGDLHLGQTLRTAHGWRIVDFEGEPGRPFAERAMLDSPWRDVAGMLRSFTYAPGLVEMSLVGRPGEDHQQELRGERAKEWSAIAREHFLHAYTAALEPAGAGSRAGGGAGADAAQNADPVAGADAPAELSPPLRTLVDAYEADKAVYEAIYEKRNRPSWVAIPLVALERIAAG
;
A
#
# COMPACT_ATOMS: atom_id res chain seq x y z
N MET A 1 -12.98 -24.31 -26.26
CA MET A 1 -13.12 -23.09 -25.43
C MET A 1 -14.28 -23.30 -24.48
N THR A 2 -14.03 -23.36 -23.19
CA THR A 2 -15.08 -23.51 -22.17
C THR A 2 -15.83 -22.20 -22.05
N SER A 3 -17.10 -22.17 -22.45
CA SER A 3 -17.96 -21.01 -22.23
C SER A 3 -18.47 -21.02 -20.79
N ILE A 4 -17.96 -20.09 -19.99
CA ILE A 4 -18.47 -19.89 -18.63
C ILE A 4 -19.67 -18.94 -18.71
N ASP A 5 -20.78 -19.32 -18.06
CA ASP A 5 -21.97 -18.48 -17.99
C ASP A 5 -21.68 -17.16 -17.24
N HIS A 6 -22.04 -16.04 -17.85
CA HIS A 6 -21.87 -14.72 -17.26
C HIS A 6 -22.63 -14.58 -15.94
N ALA A 7 -23.84 -15.12 -15.85
CA ALA A 7 -24.65 -15.07 -14.62
C ALA A 7 -24.00 -15.85 -13.46
N LEU A 8 -23.27 -16.93 -13.76
CA LEU A 8 -22.50 -17.69 -12.79
C LEU A 8 -21.40 -16.81 -12.18
N LEU A 9 -20.64 -16.10 -13.02
CA LEU A 9 -19.58 -15.21 -12.59
C LEU A 9 -20.12 -13.98 -11.85
N GLU A 10 -21.23 -13.39 -12.29
CA GLU A 10 -21.91 -12.31 -11.56
C GLU A 10 -22.26 -12.75 -10.14
N GLY A 11 -22.87 -13.94 -9.99
CA GLY A 11 -23.20 -14.52 -8.69
C GLY A 11 -21.97 -14.84 -7.82
N TYR A 12 -20.84 -15.20 -8.44
CA TYR A 12 -19.57 -15.43 -7.75
C TYR A 12 -18.96 -14.10 -7.28
N LEU A 13 -18.81 -13.11 -8.17
CA LEU A 13 -18.14 -11.84 -7.90
C LEU A 13 -18.72 -11.12 -6.67
N VAL A 14 -20.04 -11.03 -6.54
CA VAL A 14 -20.69 -10.35 -5.41
C VAL A 14 -20.36 -10.97 -4.04
N ARG A 15 -19.99 -12.27 -4.02
CA ARG A 15 -19.66 -12.99 -2.79
C ARG A 15 -18.20 -12.82 -2.38
N THR A 16 -17.31 -12.46 -3.31
CA THR A 16 -15.86 -12.33 -3.06
C THR A 16 -15.53 -11.04 -2.33
N ARG A 17 -14.49 -11.03 -1.49
CA ARG A 17 -14.08 -9.81 -0.76
C ARG A 17 -13.42 -8.79 -1.66
N TRP A 18 -12.64 -9.25 -2.62
CA TRP A 18 -11.83 -8.44 -3.52
C TRP A 18 -12.59 -7.73 -4.64
N PHE A 19 -13.84 -8.05 -4.88
CA PHE A 19 -14.63 -7.41 -5.92
C PHE A 19 -15.03 -5.98 -5.51
N GLY A 20 -14.51 -4.98 -6.23
CA GLY A 20 -14.75 -3.56 -5.96
C GLY A 20 -16.14 -3.04 -6.33
N GLY A 21 -16.91 -3.81 -7.12
CA GLY A 21 -18.24 -3.43 -7.62
C GLY A 21 -19.41 -3.75 -6.69
N LYS A 22 -19.16 -4.13 -5.44
CA LYS A 22 -20.24 -4.44 -4.49
C LYS A 22 -21.17 -3.26 -4.26
N GLY A 23 -22.47 -3.54 -4.31
CA GLY A 23 -23.50 -2.52 -4.11
C GLY A 23 -23.77 -1.63 -5.33
N ARG A 24 -23.03 -1.82 -6.43
CA ARG A 24 -23.24 -1.14 -7.70
C ARG A 24 -23.91 -2.09 -8.71
N PRO A 25 -24.87 -1.61 -9.51
CA PRO A 25 -25.41 -2.41 -10.60
C PRO A 25 -24.34 -2.66 -11.67
N PHE A 26 -24.08 -3.93 -11.96
CA PHE A 26 -23.07 -4.33 -12.96
C PHE A 26 -23.54 -5.54 -13.77
N ARG A 27 -22.84 -5.82 -14.86
CA ARG A 27 -22.97 -7.02 -15.67
C ARG A 27 -21.61 -7.52 -16.11
N VAL A 28 -21.48 -8.83 -16.23
CA VAL A 28 -20.36 -9.45 -16.94
C VAL A 28 -20.70 -9.41 -18.44
N THR A 29 -19.88 -8.67 -19.21
CA THR A 29 -20.08 -8.48 -20.66
C THR A 29 -19.13 -9.30 -21.50
N GLY A 30 -18.04 -9.82 -20.92
CA GLY A 30 -17.07 -10.66 -21.60
C GLY A 30 -16.33 -11.59 -20.67
N VAL A 31 -16.00 -12.77 -21.17
CA VAL A 31 -15.14 -13.76 -20.51
C VAL A 31 -14.15 -14.28 -21.55
N ARG A 32 -12.87 -14.03 -21.31
CA ARG A 32 -11.77 -14.48 -22.19
C ARG A 32 -10.84 -15.40 -21.40
N GLU A 33 -10.60 -16.60 -21.90
CA GLU A 33 -9.58 -17.48 -21.35
C GLU A 33 -8.19 -16.96 -21.76
N LEU A 34 -7.36 -16.63 -20.77
CA LEU A 34 -5.99 -16.13 -20.95
C LEU A 34 -5.00 -17.29 -21.08
N ALA A 35 -5.23 -18.31 -20.27
CA ALA A 35 -4.30 -19.42 -20.11
C ALA A 35 -5.00 -20.66 -19.58
N GLU A 36 -4.40 -21.80 -19.91
CA GLU A 36 -4.71 -23.10 -19.33
C GLU A 36 -3.44 -23.72 -18.77
N LEU A 37 -3.44 -23.98 -17.47
CA LEU A 37 -2.38 -24.69 -16.76
C LEU A 37 -2.86 -26.13 -16.53
N PRO A 38 -2.31 -27.10 -17.25
CA PRO A 38 -2.74 -28.48 -17.08
C PRO A 38 -2.25 -29.03 -15.74
N GLY A 39 -3.11 -29.79 -15.08
CA GLY A 39 -2.76 -30.58 -13.92
C GLY A 39 -1.74 -31.67 -14.26
N ASP A 40 -1.12 -32.23 -13.23
CA ASP A 40 -0.15 -33.34 -13.38
C ASP A 40 -0.82 -34.73 -13.32
N GLY A 41 -2.14 -34.79 -13.44
CA GLY A 41 -2.94 -36.02 -13.35
C GLY A 41 -3.34 -36.38 -11.91
N HIS A 42 -2.87 -35.66 -10.91
CA HIS A 42 -3.25 -35.81 -9.50
C HIS A 42 -3.94 -34.55 -8.93
N GLY A 43 -3.77 -33.39 -9.58
CA GLY A 43 -4.37 -32.10 -9.24
C GLY A 43 -5.33 -31.60 -10.34
N PRO A 44 -5.99 -30.44 -10.12
CA PRO A 44 -6.92 -29.88 -11.09
C PRO A 44 -6.19 -29.26 -12.28
N ASP A 45 -6.88 -29.20 -13.42
CA ASP A 45 -6.55 -28.23 -14.45
C ASP A 45 -6.99 -26.83 -14.00
N VAL A 46 -6.23 -25.81 -14.36
CA VAL A 46 -6.58 -24.44 -14.02
C VAL A 46 -6.71 -23.57 -15.25
N GLY A 47 -7.90 -23.01 -15.45
CA GLY A 47 -8.13 -21.96 -16.43
C GLY A 47 -7.97 -20.58 -15.79
N VAL A 48 -7.23 -19.69 -16.42
CA VAL A 48 -7.12 -18.28 -16.02
C VAL A 48 -8.00 -17.44 -16.92
N TYR A 49 -8.99 -16.78 -16.35
CA TYR A 49 -9.98 -16.01 -17.12
C TYR A 49 -9.86 -14.52 -16.85
N LEU A 50 -10.01 -13.74 -17.92
CA LEU A 50 -10.23 -12.30 -17.87
C LEU A 50 -11.73 -12.04 -18.00
N VAL A 51 -12.31 -11.47 -16.95
CA VAL A 51 -13.73 -11.16 -16.87
C VAL A 51 -13.91 -9.65 -17.03
N THR A 52 -14.67 -9.25 -18.05
CA THR A 52 -15.04 -7.86 -18.30
C THR A 52 -16.33 -7.56 -17.56
N VAL A 53 -16.27 -6.58 -16.65
CA VAL A 53 -17.39 -6.08 -15.86
C VAL A 53 -17.73 -4.67 -16.33
N GLU A 54 -19.00 -4.42 -16.60
CA GLU A 54 -19.54 -3.12 -16.99
C GLU A 54 -20.53 -2.63 -15.94
N TYR A 55 -20.34 -1.39 -15.45
CA TYR A 55 -21.20 -0.74 -14.47
C TYR A 55 -22.23 0.17 -15.16
N GLN A 56 -23.48 0.14 -14.65
CA GLN A 56 -24.59 0.91 -15.22
C GLN A 56 -24.62 2.37 -14.72
N ASP A 57 -23.86 2.70 -13.69
CA ASP A 57 -23.89 3.97 -12.97
C ASP A 57 -22.68 4.89 -13.25
N ALA A 58 -21.78 4.51 -14.19
CA ALA A 58 -20.57 5.26 -14.48
C ALA A 58 -20.36 5.46 -15.99
N GLU A 59 -19.90 6.65 -16.37
CA GLU A 59 -19.60 6.99 -17.78
C GLU A 59 -18.42 6.18 -18.37
N ASP A 60 -17.45 5.71 -17.51
CA ASP A 60 -16.34 4.84 -17.90
C ASP A 60 -16.37 3.51 -17.14
N GLY A 61 -17.52 2.86 -17.17
CA GLY A 61 -17.91 1.78 -16.29
C GLY A 61 -17.30 0.41 -16.58
N THR A 62 -16.17 0.26 -17.29
CA THR A 62 -15.60 -1.06 -17.60
C THR A 62 -14.38 -1.36 -16.75
N GLU A 63 -14.39 -2.53 -16.09
CA GLU A 63 -13.26 -3.07 -15.32
C GLU A 63 -12.93 -4.49 -15.76
N LEU A 64 -11.64 -4.84 -15.68
CA LEU A 64 -11.14 -6.17 -15.99
C LEU A 64 -10.72 -6.88 -14.71
N TYR A 65 -11.22 -8.11 -14.55
CA TYR A 65 -10.90 -8.94 -13.39
C TYR A 65 -10.27 -10.27 -13.80
N GLN A 66 -9.16 -10.63 -13.14
CA GLN A 66 -8.56 -11.95 -13.27
C GLN A 66 -9.26 -12.91 -12.32
N VAL A 67 -9.72 -14.03 -12.89
CA VAL A 67 -10.38 -15.11 -12.14
C VAL A 67 -9.75 -16.45 -12.53
N PRO A 68 -8.78 -16.96 -11.75
CA PRO A 68 -8.25 -18.30 -11.95
C PRO A 68 -9.20 -19.33 -11.35
N LEU A 69 -9.57 -20.35 -12.13
CA LEU A 69 -10.52 -21.37 -11.76
C LEU A 69 -9.90 -22.77 -11.85
N ALA A 70 -9.87 -23.48 -10.75
CA ALA A 70 -9.55 -24.90 -10.69
C ALA A 70 -10.76 -25.72 -11.16
N ARG A 71 -10.54 -26.72 -12.00
CA ARG A 71 -11.57 -27.58 -12.60
C ARG A 71 -11.43 -29.00 -12.11
N TYR A 72 -12.51 -29.55 -11.54
CA TYR A 72 -12.59 -30.91 -11.04
C TYR A 72 -13.71 -31.70 -11.74
N GLU A 73 -13.52 -33.02 -11.85
CA GLU A 73 -14.55 -33.92 -12.38
C GLU A 73 -15.66 -34.17 -11.36
N GLU A 74 -15.31 -34.21 -10.10
CA GLU A 74 -16.19 -34.46 -8.98
C GLU A 74 -16.24 -33.24 -8.03
N ILE A 75 -17.23 -33.20 -7.17
CA ILE A 75 -17.34 -32.17 -6.14
C ILE A 75 -16.25 -32.38 -5.09
N GLU A 76 -15.48 -31.33 -4.83
CA GLU A 76 -14.43 -31.30 -3.81
C GLU A 76 -14.92 -30.59 -2.55
N ASP A 77 -15.42 -31.36 -1.58
CA ASP A 77 -15.98 -30.81 -0.33
C ASP A 77 -14.96 -29.94 0.45
N ARG A 78 -13.67 -30.28 0.36
CA ARG A 78 -12.58 -29.54 1.00
C ARG A 78 -12.48 -28.08 0.49
N HIS A 79 -12.97 -27.82 -0.72
CA HIS A 79 -12.95 -26.50 -1.36
C HIS A 79 -14.34 -25.85 -1.44
N GLY A 80 -15.33 -26.36 -0.71
CA GLY A 80 -16.73 -25.88 -0.77
C GLY A 80 -16.89 -24.37 -0.56
N HIS A 81 -16.02 -23.75 0.27
CA HIS A 81 -16.01 -22.30 0.49
C HIS A 81 -15.56 -21.49 -0.75
N ALA A 82 -14.80 -22.09 -1.66
CA ALA A 82 -14.28 -21.52 -2.89
C ALA A 82 -15.10 -21.91 -4.13
N TYR A 83 -16.21 -22.65 -3.95
CA TYR A 83 -17.04 -23.11 -5.05
C TYR A 83 -17.67 -21.97 -5.83
N VAL A 84 -17.46 -21.97 -7.15
CA VAL A 84 -17.98 -20.98 -8.09
C VAL A 84 -19.26 -21.49 -8.74
N GLY A 85 -19.24 -22.73 -9.24
CA GLY A 85 -20.34 -23.38 -9.92
C GLY A 85 -19.89 -24.54 -10.78
N SER A 86 -20.74 -25.00 -11.72
CA SER A 86 -20.38 -26.04 -12.68
C SER A 86 -20.56 -25.57 -14.12
N VAL A 87 -19.81 -26.18 -15.03
CA VAL A 87 -19.87 -25.94 -16.49
C VAL A 87 -19.81 -27.26 -17.24
N GLN A 88 -20.29 -27.25 -18.48
CA GLN A 88 -20.15 -28.39 -19.38
C GLN A 88 -18.89 -28.22 -20.26
N VAL A 89 -17.94 -29.16 -20.18
CA VAL A 89 -16.75 -29.21 -21.01
C VAL A 89 -16.75 -30.55 -21.74
N ASP A 90 -16.80 -30.49 -23.07
CA ASP A 90 -16.83 -31.69 -23.95
C ASP A 90 -17.91 -32.72 -23.56
N GLY A 91 -19.08 -32.24 -23.08
CA GLY A 91 -20.21 -33.07 -22.65
C GLY A 91 -20.09 -33.66 -21.26
N HIS A 92 -19.05 -33.32 -20.50
CA HIS A 92 -18.85 -33.70 -19.10
C HIS A 92 -19.04 -32.50 -18.18
N GLU A 93 -19.70 -32.69 -17.05
CA GLU A 93 -19.81 -31.67 -16.02
C GLU A 93 -18.45 -31.51 -15.33
N ARG A 94 -18.04 -30.23 -15.12
CA ARG A 94 -16.85 -29.85 -14.38
C ARG A 94 -17.24 -28.86 -13.31
N HIS A 95 -16.70 -29.07 -12.10
CA HIS A 95 -16.93 -28.22 -10.94
C HIS A 95 -15.80 -27.19 -10.82
N LEU A 96 -16.18 -25.91 -10.72
CA LEU A 96 -15.28 -24.76 -10.72
C LEU A 96 -15.07 -24.24 -9.30
N TYR A 97 -13.80 -24.00 -8.95
CA TYR A 97 -13.41 -23.43 -7.67
C TYR A 97 -12.43 -22.27 -7.90
N ASP A 98 -12.47 -21.23 -7.04
CA ASP A 98 -11.41 -20.20 -7.08
C ASP A 98 -10.06 -20.85 -6.73
N ALA A 99 -9.17 -20.90 -7.71
CA ALA A 99 -7.90 -21.62 -7.63
C ALA A 99 -6.98 -21.11 -6.51
N VAL A 100 -7.12 -19.85 -6.07
CA VAL A 100 -6.32 -19.28 -4.98
C VAL A 100 -6.50 -20.03 -3.66
N HIS A 101 -7.64 -20.67 -3.46
CA HIS A 101 -7.93 -21.45 -2.25
C HIS A 101 -7.51 -22.94 -2.36
N ASP A 102 -6.92 -23.32 -3.48
CA ASP A 102 -6.51 -24.67 -3.77
C ASP A 102 -4.99 -24.80 -3.86
N ARG A 103 -4.39 -25.58 -2.96
CA ARG A 103 -2.93 -25.77 -2.91
C ARG A 103 -2.38 -26.49 -4.13
N ASP A 104 -3.12 -27.46 -4.65
CA ASP A 104 -2.69 -28.25 -5.81
C ASP A 104 -2.73 -27.36 -7.06
N ALA A 105 -3.77 -26.52 -7.17
CA ALA A 105 -3.85 -25.48 -8.20
C ALA A 105 -2.67 -24.49 -8.10
N MET A 106 -2.42 -23.92 -6.92
CA MET A 106 -1.36 -22.92 -6.74
C MET A 106 0.05 -23.49 -6.91
N ALA A 107 0.25 -24.80 -6.71
CA ALA A 107 1.51 -25.47 -7.04
C ALA A 107 1.87 -25.36 -8.53
N LEU A 108 0.88 -25.21 -9.44
CA LEU A 108 1.14 -25.00 -10.87
C LEU A 108 1.84 -23.65 -11.12
N TRP A 109 1.43 -22.58 -10.41
CA TRP A 109 2.11 -21.27 -10.48
C TRP A 109 3.53 -21.34 -9.93
N LEU A 110 3.73 -22.02 -8.78
CA LEU A 110 5.06 -22.21 -8.21
C LEU A 110 6.00 -22.93 -9.19
N ARG A 111 5.52 -24.01 -9.81
CA ARG A 111 6.26 -24.74 -10.84
C ARG A 111 6.62 -23.87 -12.05
N GLY A 112 5.74 -22.94 -12.46
CA GLY A 112 6.04 -21.97 -13.50
C GLY A 112 7.21 -21.05 -13.14
N PHE A 113 7.26 -20.56 -11.91
CA PHE A 113 8.40 -19.76 -11.41
C PHE A 113 9.68 -20.58 -11.33
N ILE A 114 9.62 -21.82 -10.85
CA ILE A 114 10.78 -22.73 -10.81
C ILE A 114 11.32 -23.01 -12.21
N ALA A 115 10.44 -23.28 -13.17
CA ALA A 115 10.84 -23.49 -14.55
C ALA A 115 11.51 -22.26 -15.20
N ALA A 116 11.20 -21.06 -14.71
CA ALA A 116 11.81 -19.81 -15.17
C ALA A 116 13.21 -19.55 -14.55
N GLU A 117 13.64 -20.25 -13.49
CA GLU A 117 14.89 -19.95 -12.77
C GLU A 117 16.12 -19.99 -13.68
N ALA A 118 16.25 -21.00 -14.54
CA ALA A 118 17.43 -21.21 -15.35
C ALA A 118 17.62 -20.16 -16.46
N SER A 119 16.52 -19.57 -16.96
CA SER A 119 16.53 -18.67 -18.12
C SER A 119 16.00 -17.27 -17.81
N GLY A 120 15.57 -17.02 -16.59
CA GLY A 120 14.88 -15.78 -16.19
C GLY A 120 13.44 -15.69 -16.70
N ARG A 121 13.01 -16.63 -17.56
CA ARG A 121 11.69 -16.61 -18.18
C ARG A 121 11.26 -18.00 -18.66
N THR A 122 9.97 -18.29 -18.53
CA THR A 122 9.33 -19.44 -19.21
C THR A 122 7.90 -19.09 -19.61
N ASP A 123 7.41 -19.74 -20.69
CA ASP A 123 6.01 -19.59 -21.12
C ASP A 123 5.30 -20.93 -20.85
N VAL A 124 4.20 -20.88 -20.07
CA VAL A 124 3.39 -22.07 -19.71
C VAL A 124 1.93 -21.75 -19.93
N GLY A 125 1.27 -22.52 -20.80
CA GLY A 125 -0.17 -22.46 -21.00
C GLY A 125 -0.76 -21.10 -21.42
N GLY A 126 0.05 -20.17 -21.93
CA GLY A 126 -0.35 -18.79 -22.27
C GLY A 126 0.12 -17.74 -21.28
N LEU A 127 0.64 -18.14 -20.12
CA LEU A 127 1.26 -17.24 -19.15
C LEU A 127 2.77 -17.21 -19.32
N ARG A 128 3.35 -16.03 -19.14
CA ARG A 128 4.79 -15.81 -19.09
C ARG A 128 5.22 -15.59 -17.65
N PHE A 129 6.02 -16.50 -17.12
CA PHE A 129 6.65 -16.40 -15.82
C PHE A 129 8.01 -15.71 -15.97
N ARG A 130 8.24 -14.68 -15.20
CA ARG A 130 9.51 -13.95 -15.10
C ARG A 130 10.14 -14.24 -13.75
N ARG A 131 11.46 -14.46 -13.73
CA ARG A 131 12.26 -14.60 -12.52
C ARG A 131 13.32 -13.53 -12.45
N VAL A 132 13.46 -12.89 -11.29
CA VAL A 132 14.59 -12.01 -10.99
C VAL A 132 15.78 -12.88 -10.60
N SER A 133 16.94 -12.60 -11.16
CA SER A 133 18.14 -13.46 -11.02
C SER A 133 18.70 -13.49 -9.59
N ALA A 134 18.37 -12.49 -8.75
CA ALA A 134 18.81 -12.42 -7.36
C ALA A 134 17.97 -13.25 -6.38
N GLY A 135 16.77 -13.70 -6.78
CA GLY A 135 15.88 -14.44 -5.90
C GLY A 135 16.40 -15.83 -5.53
N PRO A 136 15.98 -16.39 -4.36
CA PRO A 136 16.38 -17.72 -3.91
C PRO A 136 15.83 -18.82 -4.81
N ALA A 137 16.47 -19.98 -4.80
CA ALA A 137 15.90 -21.19 -5.39
C ALA A 137 14.60 -21.56 -4.66
N LEU A 138 13.54 -21.83 -5.42
CA LEU A 138 12.23 -22.18 -4.87
C LEU A 138 12.13 -23.71 -4.73
N ASP A 139 11.71 -24.18 -3.56
CA ASP A 139 11.42 -25.58 -3.33
C ASP A 139 10.05 -25.94 -3.97
N PRO A 140 9.96 -26.99 -4.83
CA PRO A 140 8.72 -27.41 -5.44
C PRO A 140 7.66 -27.93 -4.44
N ASP A 141 8.07 -28.29 -3.24
CA ASP A 141 7.20 -28.82 -2.19
C ASP A 141 6.60 -27.73 -1.27
N LEU A 142 6.93 -26.44 -1.51
CA LEU A 142 6.32 -25.31 -0.79
C LEU A 142 4.80 -25.30 -0.93
N ARG A 143 4.12 -25.10 0.21
CA ARG A 143 2.65 -25.14 0.29
C ARG A 143 2.06 -23.75 0.34
N SER A 144 1.08 -23.51 -0.54
CA SER A 144 0.35 -22.24 -0.53
C SER A 144 -0.68 -22.19 0.60
N SER A 145 -0.87 -20.99 1.15
CA SER A 145 -1.96 -20.65 2.09
C SER A 145 -2.44 -19.23 1.83
N PRO A 146 -3.74 -19.02 1.55
CA PRO A 146 -4.28 -17.68 1.34
C PRO A 146 -4.19 -16.83 2.62
N LEU A 147 -3.89 -15.54 2.47
CA LEU A 147 -3.98 -14.55 3.53
C LEU A 147 -5.37 -13.90 3.52
N THR A 148 -5.90 -13.58 4.71
CA THR A 148 -7.31 -13.16 4.87
C THR A 148 -7.53 -11.64 4.93
N GLY A 149 -6.46 -10.85 4.90
CA GLY A 149 -6.50 -9.39 5.17
C GLY A 149 -6.79 -8.49 3.97
N GLU A 150 -6.57 -8.93 2.74
CA GLU A 150 -6.63 -8.07 1.56
C GLU A 150 -8.05 -7.87 1.01
N GLN A 151 -8.28 -6.68 0.43
CA GLN A 151 -9.59 -6.27 -0.11
C GLN A 151 -9.61 -6.08 -1.64
N SER A 152 -8.47 -5.87 -2.30
CA SER A 152 -8.38 -5.61 -3.75
C SER A 152 -7.67 -6.70 -4.54
N ASN A 153 -6.76 -7.42 -3.89
CA ASN A 153 -5.96 -8.50 -4.46
C ASN A 153 -6.23 -9.82 -3.70
N SER A 154 -5.54 -10.87 -4.09
CA SER A 154 -5.48 -12.11 -3.32
C SER A 154 -4.03 -12.47 -3.06
N SER A 155 -3.60 -12.38 -1.81
CA SER A 155 -2.27 -12.80 -1.41
C SER A 155 -2.29 -14.20 -0.82
N LEU A 156 -1.28 -14.95 -1.17
CA LEU A 156 -1.03 -16.28 -0.61
C LEU A 156 0.46 -16.45 -0.32
N ARG A 157 0.77 -17.01 0.82
CA ARG A 157 2.14 -17.37 1.17
C ARG A 157 2.47 -18.79 0.69
N PHE A 158 3.71 -18.99 0.29
CA PHE A 158 4.32 -20.29 0.08
C PHE A 158 5.23 -20.60 1.27
N ASP A 159 4.67 -21.30 2.27
CA ASP A 159 5.27 -21.49 3.59
C ASP A 159 5.84 -20.17 4.15
N ASP A 160 7.08 -20.16 4.62
CA ASP A 160 7.76 -18.97 5.12
C ASP A 160 8.80 -18.41 4.11
N THR A 161 8.71 -18.82 2.84
CA THR A 161 9.69 -18.46 1.81
C THR A 161 9.24 -17.30 0.93
N ALA A 162 8.01 -17.35 0.43
CA ALA A 162 7.53 -16.39 -0.55
C ALA A 162 6.06 -16.02 -0.33
N ILE A 163 5.70 -14.83 -0.79
CA ILE A 163 4.32 -14.38 -0.90
C ILE A 163 4.01 -14.07 -2.37
N MET A 164 2.91 -14.57 -2.88
CA MET A 164 2.38 -14.20 -4.18
C MET A 164 1.17 -13.29 -4.02
N LYS A 165 1.24 -12.10 -4.62
CA LYS A 165 0.14 -11.15 -4.73
C LYS A 165 -0.48 -11.32 -6.13
N LEU A 166 -1.68 -11.86 -6.19
CA LEU A 166 -2.45 -12.05 -7.41
C LEU A 166 -3.39 -10.86 -7.58
N PHE A 167 -3.20 -10.11 -8.66
CA PHE A 167 -3.99 -8.92 -8.97
C PHE A 167 -5.37 -9.32 -9.47
N ARG A 168 -6.42 -9.09 -8.67
CA ARG A 168 -7.79 -9.43 -9.06
C ARG A 168 -8.33 -8.45 -10.08
N LYS A 169 -8.17 -7.15 -9.84
CA LYS A 169 -8.44 -6.11 -10.83
C LYS A 169 -7.17 -5.85 -11.62
N VAL A 170 -7.22 -5.99 -12.93
CA VAL A 170 -6.07 -5.85 -13.81
C VAL A 170 -6.29 -4.75 -14.84
N SER A 171 -5.22 -4.15 -15.30
CA SER A 171 -5.23 -3.12 -16.33
C SER A 171 -4.08 -3.36 -17.30
N PRO A 172 -4.26 -3.11 -18.60
CA PRO A 172 -3.16 -3.16 -19.54
C PRO A 172 -2.04 -2.18 -19.15
N GLY A 173 -0.80 -2.60 -19.40
CA GLY A 173 0.40 -1.85 -19.08
C GLY A 173 1.22 -2.49 -17.96
N VAL A 174 2.28 -1.77 -17.55
CA VAL A 174 3.19 -2.20 -16.48
C VAL A 174 2.58 -1.84 -15.12
N ASN A 175 2.50 -2.81 -14.23
CA ASN A 175 2.01 -2.60 -12.88
C ASN A 175 3.04 -1.81 -12.06
N PRO A 176 2.66 -0.68 -11.42
CA PRO A 176 3.58 0.15 -10.64
C PRO A 176 4.28 -0.59 -9.50
N ASP A 177 3.59 -1.52 -8.85
CA ASP A 177 4.13 -2.31 -7.74
C ASP A 177 5.26 -3.24 -8.22
N ILE A 178 5.05 -3.93 -9.35
CA ILE A 178 6.09 -4.77 -9.97
C ILE A 178 7.27 -3.92 -10.43
N GLU A 179 7.00 -2.81 -11.14
CA GLU A 179 8.05 -1.96 -11.71
C GLU A 179 8.96 -1.39 -10.62
N ILE A 180 8.39 -0.88 -9.54
CA ILE A 180 9.16 -0.31 -8.42
C ILE A 180 9.93 -1.41 -7.68
N HIS A 181 9.31 -2.54 -7.39
CA HIS A 181 10.00 -3.65 -6.72
C HIS A 181 11.14 -4.22 -7.57
N ASP A 182 10.98 -4.36 -8.89
CA ASP A 182 12.04 -4.83 -9.79
C ASP A 182 13.25 -3.89 -9.76
N VAL A 183 13.01 -2.59 -9.84
CA VAL A 183 14.06 -1.57 -9.78
C VAL A 183 14.75 -1.52 -8.42
N LEU A 184 13.99 -1.54 -7.32
CA LEU A 184 14.55 -1.48 -5.97
C LEU A 184 15.28 -2.78 -5.58
N THR A 185 14.77 -3.95 -6.00
CA THR A 185 15.48 -5.23 -5.86
C THR A 185 16.79 -5.22 -6.63
N GLY A 186 16.77 -4.75 -7.88
CA GLY A 186 18.00 -4.59 -8.70
C GLY A 186 18.99 -3.56 -8.14
N ALA A 187 18.54 -2.62 -7.32
CA ALA A 187 19.38 -1.66 -6.58
C ALA A 187 19.91 -2.23 -5.25
N GLY A 188 19.43 -3.40 -4.81
CA GLY A 188 19.80 -3.99 -3.53
C GLY A 188 19.22 -3.25 -2.32
N SER A 189 18.01 -2.64 -2.48
CA SER A 189 17.36 -1.93 -1.38
C SER A 189 16.99 -2.89 -0.25
N GLU A 190 17.37 -2.53 0.96
CA GLU A 190 17.03 -3.27 2.18
C GLU A 190 15.66 -2.85 2.76
N HIS A 191 14.94 -1.93 2.10
CA HIS A 191 13.69 -1.34 2.59
C HIS A 191 12.44 -1.82 1.86
N ILE A 192 12.54 -2.92 1.11
CA ILE A 192 11.41 -3.59 0.45
C ILE A 192 11.46 -5.09 0.71
N ALA A 193 10.36 -5.80 0.46
CA ALA A 193 10.39 -7.22 0.23
C ALA A 193 11.02 -7.49 -1.14
N GLU A 194 12.01 -8.38 -1.21
CA GLU A 194 12.71 -8.68 -2.46
C GLU A 194 11.74 -9.27 -3.50
N LEU A 195 11.77 -8.75 -4.73
CA LEU A 195 10.96 -9.31 -5.82
C LEU A 195 11.64 -10.57 -6.36
N TYR A 196 10.93 -11.69 -6.32
CA TYR A 196 11.40 -12.96 -6.89
C TYR A 196 10.97 -13.16 -8.34
N GLY A 197 9.87 -12.51 -8.75
CA GLY A 197 9.39 -12.59 -10.12
C GLY A 197 7.94 -12.12 -10.27
N TRP A 198 7.42 -12.25 -11.51
CA TRP A 198 6.03 -11.91 -11.81
C TRP A 198 5.47 -12.76 -12.94
N ILE A 199 4.16 -12.69 -13.11
CA ILE A 199 3.42 -13.37 -14.19
C ILE A 199 2.78 -12.32 -15.07
N GLU A 200 2.94 -12.47 -16.37
CA GLU A 200 2.35 -11.59 -17.37
C GLU A 200 1.79 -12.39 -18.56
N THR A 201 0.91 -11.77 -19.31
CA THR A 201 0.46 -12.26 -20.61
C THR A 201 0.36 -11.10 -21.59
N ASP A 202 0.16 -11.38 -22.85
CA ASP A 202 -0.06 -10.38 -23.91
C ASP A 202 -1.52 -10.47 -24.38
N ILE A 203 -2.18 -9.32 -24.41
CA ILE A 203 -3.54 -9.20 -24.93
C ILE A 203 -3.57 -8.08 -25.96
N ASP A 204 -3.83 -8.45 -27.19
CA ASP A 204 -3.99 -7.51 -28.30
C ASP A 204 -2.77 -6.57 -28.49
N GLY A 205 -1.55 -7.05 -28.13
CA GLY A 205 -0.29 -6.33 -28.21
C GLY A 205 0.04 -5.49 -26.97
N GLU A 206 -0.77 -5.56 -25.92
CA GLU A 206 -0.51 -4.91 -24.63
C GLU A 206 -0.19 -5.95 -23.56
N VAL A 207 0.83 -5.66 -22.72
CA VAL A 207 1.19 -6.50 -21.58
C VAL A 207 0.13 -6.38 -20.51
N LEU A 208 -0.26 -7.50 -19.93
CA LEU A 208 -1.12 -7.57 -18.75
C LEU A 208 -0.37 -8.34 -17.66
N GLN A 209 -0.02 -7.66 -16.57
CA GLN A 209 0.63 -8.27 -15.42
C GLN A 209 -0.41 -8.78 -14.43
N LEU A 210 -0.26 -10.04 -14.02
CA LEU A 210 -1.30 -10.81 -13.36
C LEU A 210 -0.99 -11.10 -11.89
N ALA A 211 0.27 -11.27 -11.56
CA ALA A 211 0.73 -11.56 -10.20
C ALA A 211 2.20 -11.19 -10.02
N MET A 212 2.61 -10.96 -8.77
CA MET A 212 4.01 -10.86 -8.38
C MET A 212 4.33 -11.85 -7.26
N LEU A 213 5.56 -12.33 -7.23
CA LEU A 213 6.11 -13.20 -6.21
C LEU A 213 7.26 -12.47 -5.50
N GLN A 214 7.20 -12.39 -4.18
CA GLN A 214 8.14 -11.65 -3.35
C GLN A 214 8.62 -12.48 -2.17
N GLU A 215 9.66 -12.00 -1.48
CA GLU A 215 10.05 -12.47 -0.16
C GLU A 215 8.88 -12.42 0.81
N PHE A 216 8.67 -13.50 1.57
CA PHE A 216 7.73 -13.48 2.68
C PHE A 216 8.45 -13.07 3.97
N LEU A 217 8.08 -11.94 4.53
CA LEU A 217 8.65 -11.38 5.75
C LEU A 217 7.99 -12.00 6.99
N SER A 218 8.30 -13.25 7.28
CA SER A 218 7.61 -14.10 8.25
C SER A 218 7.60 -13.57 9.70
N THR A 219 8.59 -12.75 10.06
CA THR A 219 8.72 -12.16 11.41
C THR A 219 8.37 -10.68 11.46
N ALA A 220 7.77 -10.15 10.40
CA ALA A 220 7.41 -8.75 10.33
C ALA A 220 6.20 -8.43 11.22
N ALA A 221 6.27 -7.27 11.88
CA ALA A 221 5.13 -6.65 12.55
C ALA A 221 4.54 -5.54 11.66
N ASP A 222 3.22 -5.47 11.58
CA ASP A 222 2.53 -4.38 10.88
C ASP A 222 2.83 -3.04 11.55
N GLY A 223 3.22 -2.03 10.76
CA GLY A 223 3.65 -0.73 11.27
C GLY A 223 2.52 0.03 11.97
N PHE A 224 1.28 -0.11 11.49
CA PHE A 224 0.13 0.53 12.12
C PHE A 224 -0.24 -0.15 13.45
N GLU A 225 -0.17 -1.48 13.52
CA GLU A 225 -0.38 -2.22 14.77
C GLU A 225 0.70 -1.89 15.79
N LEU A 226 1.96 -1.78 15.38
CA LEU A 226 3.07 -1.40 16.24
C LEU A 226 2.87 0.02 16.80
N ALA A 227 2.52 0.99 15.97
CA ALA A 227 2.24 2.36 16.38
C ALA A 227 1.04 2.45 17.33
N THR A 228 -0.08 1.79 17.01
CA THR A 228 -1.25 1.78 17.90
C THR A 228 -0.99 1.06 19.20
N GLY A 229 -0.13 0.05 19.23
CA GLY A 229 0.36 -0.61 20.43
C GLY A 229 1.14 0.36 21.34
N SER A 230 2.05 1.13 20.75
CA SER A 230 2.83 2.20 21.41
C SER A 230 1.91 3.30 21.97
N VAL A 231 0.93 3.77 21.19
CA VAL A 231 -0.09 4.73 21.66
C VAL A 231 -0.87 4.18 22.85
N ARG A 232 -1.32 2.92 22.79
CA ARG A 232 -2.04 2.31 23.92
C ARG A 232 -1.18 2.31 25.18
N ALA A 233 0.12 1.99 25.09
CA ALA A 233 1.03 2.05 26.23
C ALA A 233 1.12 3.48 26.80
N ALA A 234 1.24 4.49 25.94
CA ALA A 234 1.28 5.90 26.37
C ALA A 234 -0.02 6.39 27.02
N LEU A 235 -1.18 5.82 26.67
CA LEU A 235 -2.48 6.24 27.20
C LEU A 235 -2.99 5.41 28.40
N VAL A 236 -2.26 4.35 28.83
CA VAL A 236 -2.64 3.53 29.99
C VAL A 236 -2.61 4.34 31.29
N ASP A 237 -1.55 5.12 31.49
CA ASP A 237 -1.42 6.06 32.61
C ASP A 237 -1.16 7.47 32.05
N PRO A 238 -2.21 8.25 31.80
CA PRO A 238 -2.06 9.54 31.13
C PRO A 238 -1.47 10.64 32.02
N GLU A 239 -1.21 10.36 33.33
CA GLU A 239 -0.47 11.28 34.21
C GLU A 239 1.03 11.26 33.89
N LEU A 240 1.54 10.17 33.30
CA LEU A 240 2.91 10.08 32.82
C LEU A 240 3.04 10.76 31.42
N THR A 241 4.21 11.32 31.15
CA THR A 241 4.55 11.73 29.76
C THR A 241 4.71 10.50 28.86
N VAL A 242 4.69 10.69 27.55
CA VAL A 242 4.87 9.59 26.57
C VAL A 242 6.19 8.85 26.80
N ILE A 243 7.27 9.59 27.12
CA ILE A 243 8.60 9.00 27.37
C ILE A 243 8.59 8.19 28.68
N GLU A 244 8.03 8.74 29.77
CA GLU A 244 7.97 8.06 31.06
C GLU A 244 7.09 6.81 31.02
N SER A 245 6.06 6.78 30.19
CA SER A 245 5.17 5.62 30.01
C SER A 245 5.83 4.44 29.30
N GLY A 246 6.97 4.64 28.64
CA GLY A 246 7.60 3.66 27.75
C GLY A 246 6.84 3.45 26.43
N GLY A 247 5.82 4.28 26.13
CA GLY A 247 5.05 4.25 24.88
C GLY A 247 5.65 5.14 23.78
N ASP A 248 6.91 5.53 23.90
CA ASP A 248 7.61 6.35 22.90
C ASP A 248 7.80 5.61 21.58
N PHE A 249 7.51 6.29 20.48
CA PHE A 249 7.70 5.80 19.11
C PHE A 249 8.76 6.59 18.32
N GLY A 250 9.42 7.57 18.94
CA GLY A 250 10.35 8.48 18.26
C GLY A 250 11.48 7.76 17.56
N GLY A 251 12.12 6.78 18.23
CA GLY A 251 13.19 5.99 17.62
C GLY A 251 12.76 5.13 16.42
N GLU A 252 11.55 4.56 16.45
CA GLU A 252 11.00 3.81 15.31
C GLU A 252 10.59 4.77 14.18
N ALA A 253 10.02 5.91 14.49
CA ALA A 253 9.68 6.94 13.51
C ALA A 253 10.93 7.48 12.81
N ALA A 254 12.03 7.72 13.53
CA ALA A 254 13.31 8.13 12.95
C ALA A 254 13.83 7.09 11.95
N ARG A 255 13.91 5.82 12.33
CA ARG A 255 14.33 4.73 11.42
C ARG A 255 13.45 4.59 10.20
N LEU A 256 12.14 4.84 10.33
CA LEU A 256 11.23 4.84 9.19
C LEU A 256 11.47 6.05 8.27
N GLY A 257 11.82 7.21 8.82
CA GLY A 257 12.21 8.39 8.06
C GLY A 257 13.46 8.15 7.22
N GLU A 258 14.49 7.54 7.81
CA GLU A 258 15.72 7.11 7.11
C GLU A 258 15.39 6.13 5.98
N ALA A 259 14.61 5.09 6.27
CA ALA A 259 14.22 4.08 5.28
C ALA A 259 13.48 4.70 4.08
N LEU A 260 12.55 5.62 4.32
CA LEU A 260 11.83 6.32 3.25
C LEU A 260 12.78 7.21 2.42
N ALA A 261 13.72 7.92 3.06
CA ALA A 261 14.67 8.73 2.35
C ALA A 261 15.57 7.89 1.43
N GLU A 262 16.03 6.72 1.87
CA GLU A 262 16.82 5.79 1.07
C GLU A 262 16.03 5.22 -0.11
N VAL A 263 14.74 4.85 0.09
CA VAL A 263 13.86 4.43 -0.99
C VAL A 263 13.66 5.56 -2.01
N HIS A 264 13.38 6.78 -1.55
CA HIS A 264 13.23 7.93 -2.45
C HIS A 264 14.52 8.26 -3.22
N ALA A 265 15.68 8.11 -2.59
CA ALA A 265 16.97 8.30 -3.25
C ALA A 265 17.18 7.24 -4.35
N ALA A 266 16.92 5.96 -4.06
CA ALA A 266 17.03 4.89 -5.04
C ALA A 266 16.04 5.07 -6.22
N LEU A 267 14.81 5.47 -5.93
CA LEU A 267 13.83 5.77 -6.99
C LEU A 267 14.26 6.94 -7.86
N ARG A 268 14.85 8.00 -7.27
CA ARG A 268 15.36 9.17 -8.02
C ARG A 268 16.54 8.84 -8.92
N GLU A 269 17.37 7.90 -8.51
CA GLU A 269 18.53 7.45 -9.33
C GLU A 269 18.11 6.58 -10.51
N ARG A 270 17.05 5.80 -10.36
CA ARG A 270 16.65 4.75 -11.30
C ARG A 270 15.49 5.13 -12.22
N PHE A 271 14.65 6.05 -11.80
CA PHE A 271 13.55 6.58 -12.59
C PHE A 271 13.80 8.02 -13.01
N PRO A 272 13.09 8.51 -14.02
CA PRO A 272 13.13 9.94 -14.35
C PRO A 272 12.75 10.79 -13.14
N SER A 273 13.49 11.88 -12.94
CA SER A 273 13.16 12.91 -11.97
C SER A 273 13.33 14.27 -12.63
N GLU A 274 12.48 15.23 -12.30
CA GLU A 274 12.51 16.54 -12.91
C GLU A 274 12.02 17.62 -11.95
N ARG A 275 12.46 18.86 -12.19
CA ARG A 275 11.87 20.02 -11.57
C ARG A 275 10.83 20.61 -12.51
N ARG A 276 9.57 20.64 -12.09
CA ARG A 276 8.47 21.30 -12.79
C ARG A 276 8.31 22.73 -12.25
N GLY A 277 8.11 23.69 -13.15
CA GLY A 277 7.96 25.08 -12.78
C GLY A 277 6.60 25.41 -12.16
N GLN A 278 6.35 26.71 -11.96
CA GLN A 278 5.16 27.26 -11.27
C GLN A 278 3.81 26.79 -11.86
N GLU A 279 3.76 26.44 -13.13
CA GLU A 279 2.54 25.87 -13.71
C GLU A 279 2.12 24.56 -13.03
N ALA A 280 3.08 23.73 -12.59
CA ALA A 280 2.79 22.47 -11.90
C ALA A 280 2.27 22.73 -10.47
N THR A 281 2.85 23.69 -9.75
CA THR A 281 2.36 24.07 -8.41
C THR A 281 0.97 24.71 -8.48
N THR A 282 0.70 25.50 -9.52
CA THR A 282 -0.64 26.04 -9.78
C THR A 282 -1.68 24.94 -10.06
N ARG A 283 -1.32 23.93 -10.88
CA ARG A 283 -2.20 22.77 -11.12
C ARG A 283 -2.45 21.97 -9.85
N LEU A 284 -1.40 21.73 -9.05
CA LEU A 284 -1.52 21.02 -7.77
C LEU A 284 -2.46 21.74 -6.82
N ALA A 285 -2.24 23.05 -6.61
CA ALA A 285 -3.08 23.88 -5.76
C ALA A 285 -4.55 23.87 -6.19
N ARG A 286 -4.79 23.95 -7.49
CA ARG A 286 -6.14 23.89 -8.06
C ARG A 286 -6.80 22.54 -7.79
N ALA A 287 -6.09 21.41 -7.98
CA ALA A 287 -6.63 20.10 -7.72
C ALA A 287 -7.01 19.89 -6.24
N MET A 288 -6.18 20.43 -5.31
CA MET A 288 -6.46 20.43 -3.88
C MET A 288 -7.70 21.29 -3.55
N ALA A 289 -7.82 22.50 -4.13
CA ALA A 289 -8.98 23.36 -3.94
C ALA A 289 -10.27 22.72 -4.48
N GLU A 290 -10.24 22.10 -5.66
CA GLU A 290 -11.37 21.37 -6.23
C GLU A 290 -11.79 20.18 -5.37
N ARG A 291 -10.84 19.49 -4.72
CA ARG A 291 -11.14 18.42 -3.77
C ARG A 291 -11.84 18.95 -2.53
N LEU A 292 -11.34 20.05 -1.97
CA LEU A 292 -11.97 20.75 -0.85
C LEU A 292 -13.41 21.16 -1.17
N ASP A 293 -13.62 21.76 -2.35
CA ASP A 293 -14.96 22.21 -2.79
C ASP A 293 -15.93 21.01 -2.92
N ARG A 294 -15.44 19.84 -3.37
CA ARG A 294 -16.24 18.62 -3.40
C ARG A 294 -16.48 18.01 -2.00
N ALA A 295 -15.59 18.27 -1.05
CA ALA A 295 -15.72 17.77 0.31
C ALA A 295 -16.76 18.52 1.14
N LEU A 296 -16.86 19.83 0.99
CA LEU A 296 -17.74 20.72 1.79
C LEU A 296 -19.20 20.27 1.83
N PRO A 297 -19.86 19.92 0.71
CA PRO A 297 -21.25 19.42 0.76
C PRO A 297 -21.38 18.02 1.38
N VAL A 298 -20.32 17.21 1.41
CA VAL A 298 -20.32 15.86 1.99
C VAL A 298 -20.00 15.90 3.48
N VAL A 299 -19.07 16.77 3.88
CA VAL A 299 -18.56 16.94 5.24
C VAL A 299 -18.62 18.42 5.62
N PRO A 300 -19.82 18.98 5.97
CA PRO A 300 -19.97 20.39 6.32
C PRO A 300 -19.11 20.82 7.52
N GLU A 301 -18.68 19.87 8.33
CA GLU A 301 -17.79 20.07 9.49
C GLU A 301 -16.41 20.65 9.09
N ILE A 302 -16.04 20.61 7.79
CA ILE A 302 -14.80 21.22 7.25
C ILE A 302 -14.93 22.75 7.10
N GLU A 303 -16.17 23.29 6.99
CA GLU A 303 -16.43 24.71 6.69
C GLU A 303 -15.62 25.70 7.55
N PRO A 304 -15.47 25.52 8.88
CA PRO A 304 -14.67 26.42 9.71
C PRO A 304 -13.21 26.56 9.27
N TYR A 305 -12.65 25.58 8.61
CA TYR A 305 -11.25 25.52 8.19
C TYR A 305 -11.07 25.93 6.71
N ALA A 306 -12.13 25.96 5.92
CA ALA A 306 -12.09 26.08 4.46
C ALA A 306 -11.33 27.34 3.97
N ALA A 307 -11.51 28.49 4.62
CA ALA A 307 -10.82 29.73 4.24
C ALA A 307 -9.29 29.63 4.42
N ARG A 308 -8.83 29.01 5.51
CA ARG A 308 -7.40 28.82 5.78
C ARG A 308 -6.79 27.76 4.85
N LEU A 309 -7.52 26.68 4.55
CA LEU A 309 -7.08 25.66 3.61
C LEU A 309 -6.94 26.22 2.19
N ARG A 310 -7.88 27.08 1.74
CA ARG A 310 -7.74 27.75 0.45
C ARG A 310 -6.51 28.67 0.43
N ALA A 311 -6.28 29.45 1.50
CA ALA A 311 -5.09 30.30 1.59
C ALA A 311 -3.78 29.47 1.55
N LEU A 312 -3.76 28.30 2.17
CA LEU A 312 -2.62 27.37 2.10
C LEU A 312 -2.41 26.85 0.66
N TYR A 313 -3.47 26.46 -0.03
CA TYR A 313 -3.38 26.02 -1.44
C TYR A 313 -2.97 27.17 -2.36
N ASP A 314 -3.45 28.40 -2.13
CA ASP A 314 -3.00 29.58 -2.86
C ASP A 314 -1.49 29.83 -2.64
N ALA A 315 -0.97 29.58 -1.43
CA ALA A 315 0.47 29.68 -1.17
C ALA A 315 1.27 28.62 -1.94
N VAL A 316 0.75 27.39 -2.10
CA VAL A 316 1.37 26.37 -2.97
C VAL A 316 1.45 26.84 -4.41
N ALA A 317 0.42 27.51 -4.93
CA ALA A 317 0.41 28.07 -6.30
C ALA A 317 1.50 29.11 -6.53
N GLN A 318 2.01 29.76 -5.46
CA GLN A 318 3.09 30.76 -5.53
C GLN A 318 4.50 30.17 -5.44
N LEU A 319 4.65 28.86 -5.17
CA LEU A 319 5.95 28.21 -5.19
C LEU A 319 6.54 28.24 -6.60
N ASP A 320 7.85 28.47 -6.70
CA ASP A 320 8.56 28.61 -7.98
C ASP A 320 8.74 27.30 -8.75
N GLY A 321 8.41 26.16 -8.14
CA GLY A 321 8.45 24.86 -8.76
C GLY A 321 8.29 23.70 -7.78
N LEU A 322 8.25 22.49 -8.34
CA LEU A 322 8.03 21.24 -7.66
C LEU A 322 9.02 20.19 -8.17
N GLU A 323 9.82 19.63 -7.27
CA GLU A 323 10.60 18.44 -7.56
C GLU A 323 9.67 17.23 -7.61
N VAL A 324 9.74 16.49 -8.70
CA VAL A 324 8.92 15.29 -8.90
C VAL A 324 9.77 14.10 -9.33
N GLN A 325 9.40 12.95 -8.82
CA GLN A 325 10.03 11.67 -9.09
C GLN A 325 9.01 10.54 -8.99
N ARG A 326 9.43 9.31 -9.19
CA ARG A 326 8.62 8.16 -8.82
C ARG A 326 8.47 8.11 -7.29
N VAL A 327 7.26 7.87 -6.80
CA VAL A 327 6.90 7.85 -5.38
C VAL A 327 6.03 6.64 -5.08
N HIS A 328 5.82 6.33 -3.80
CA HIS A 328 4.86 5.32 -3.37
C HIS A 328 3.42 5.71 -3.75
N GLY A 329 3.06 6.97 -3.48
CA GLY A 329 1.78 7.57 -3.88
C GLY A 329 0.60 7.33 -2.95
N ASP A 330 0.66 6.34 -2.04
CA ASP A 330 -0.32 6.08 -0.98
C ASP A 330 0.35 5.60 0.32
N LEU A 331 1.48 6.19 0.69
CA LEU A 331 2.23 5.78 1.86
C LEU A 331 1.51 6.12 3.17
N HIS A 332 1.43 5.15 4.05
CA HIS A 332 0.95 5.26 5.43
C HIS A 332 1.50 4.09 6.26
N LEU A 333 1.35 4.12 7.59
CA LEU A 333 1.87 3.09 8.49
C LEU A 333 1.43 1.66 8.13
N GLY A 334 0.21 1.48 7.61
CA GLY A 334 -0.28 0.18 7.16
C GLY A 334 0.40 -0.35 5.88
N GLN A 335 1.25 0.46 5.21
CA GLN A 335 2.09 0.04 4.09
C GLN A 335 3.55 -0.14 4.54
N THR A 336 3.76 -0.35 5.83
CA THR A 336 5.09 -0.55 6.40
C THR A 336 5.12 -1.78 7.31
N LEU A 337 6.22 -2.52 7.24
CA LEU A 337 6.46 -3.71 8.04
C LEU A 337 7.77 -3.55 8.81
N ARG A 338 7.74 -3.77 10.13
CA ARG A 338 8.92 -3.75 10.97
C ARG A 338 9.49 -5.16 11.14
N THR A 339 10.70 -5.37 10.62
CA THR A 339 11.43 -6.64 10.71
C THR A 339 12.63 -6.52 11.66
N ALA A 340 13.30 -7.63 11.95
CA ALA A 340 14.56 -7.64 12.69
C ALA A 340 15.67 -6.83 11.99
N HIS A 341 15.58 -6.66 10.67
CA HIS A 341 16.56 -5.96 9.83
C HIS A 341 16.16 -4.52 9.46
N GLY A 342 15.14 -3.95 10.10
CA GLY A 342 14.67 -2.59 9.82
C GLY A 342 13.27 -2.54 9.24
N TRP A 343 12.90 -1.37 8.75
CA TRP A 343 11.62 -1.13 8.12
C TRP A 343 11.60 -1.60 6.66
N ARG A 344 10.45 -2.15 6.27
CA ARG A 344 10.12 -2.47 4.87
C ARG A 344 8.91 -1.68 4.46
N ILE A 345 8.93 -1.11 3.26
CA ILE A 345 7.82 -0.41 2.62
C ILE A 345 7.26 -1.37 1.56
N VAL A 346 5.94 -1.51 1.53
CA VAL A 346 5.24 -2.48 0.68
C VAL A 346 4.08 -1.81 -0.04
N ASP A 347 3.57 -2.43 -1.12
CA ASP A 347 2.36 -2.01 -1.83
C ASP A 347 2.48 -0.69 -2.59
N PHE A 348 3.42 -0.63 -3.54
CA PHE A 348 3.66 0.54 -4.39
C PHE A 348 2.63 0.71 -5.54
N GLU A 349 1.41 0.22 -5.36
CA GLU A 349 0.33 0.37 -6.36
C GLU A 349 -0.15 1.82 -6.54
N GLY A 350 0.18 2.71 -5.61
CA GLY A 350 -0.37 4.07 -5.55
C GLY A 350 -1.82 4.11 -5.06
N GLU A 351 -2.40 5.32 -5.01
CA GLU A 351 -3.74 5.53 -4.43
C GLU A 351 -4.84 4.80 -5.23
N PRO A 352 -5.59 3.86 -4.62
CA PRO A 352 -6.61 3.06 -5.32
C PRO A 352 -7.70 3.88 -6.01
N GLY A 353 -8.00 5.08 -5.50
CA GLY A 353 -8.99 5.99 -6.06
C GLY A 353 -8.56 6.70 -7.35
N ARG A 354 -7.28 6.60 -7.75
CA ARG A 354 -6.78 7.18 -9.01
C ARG A 354 -6.85 6.18 -10.15
N PRO A 355 -7.07 6.66 -11.40
CA PRO A 355 -6.93 5.83 -12.59
C PRO A 355 -5.54 5.18 -12.64
N PHE A 356 -5.47 3.95 -13.15
CA PHE A 356 -4.21 3.17 -13.18
C PHE A 356 -3.06 3.94 -13.85
N ALA A 357 -3.32 4.60 -14.99
CA ALA A 357 -2.31 5.39 -15.71
C ALA A 357 -1.76 6.57 -14.89
N GLU A 358 -2.53 7.11 -13.96
CA GLU A 358 -2.11 8.23 -13.10
C GLU A 358 -1.26 7.78 -11.91
N ARG A 359 -1.40 6.52 -11.47
CA ARG A 359 -0.65 5.98 -10.34
C ARG A 359 0.85 5.88 -10.62
N ALA A 360 1.22 5.70 -11.89
CA ALA A 360 2.60 5.65 -12.35
C ALA A 360 3.22 7.03 -12.65
N MET A 361 2.46 8.12 -12.52
CA MET A 361 2.96 9.47 -12.81
C MET A 361 3.94 9.95 -11.73
N LEU A 362 4.90 10.78 -12.16
CA LEU A 362 5.82 11.43 -11.23
C LEU A 362 5.06 12.42 -10.34
N ASP A 363 5.32 12.35 -9.03
CA ASP A 363 4.77 13.24 -8.02
C ASP A 363 5.88 13.67 -7.05
N SER A 364 5.60 14.61 -6.15
CA SER A 364 6.55 15.06 -5.15
C SER A 364 6.77 13.98 -4.07
N PRO A 365 8.02 13.68 -3.66
CA PRO A 365 8.30 12.79 -2.53
C PRO A 365 7.67 13.30 -1.23
N TRP A 366 7.40 14.59 -1.11
CA TRP A 366 6.72 15.18 0.04
C TRP A 366 5.27 14.74 0.20
N ARG A 367 4.67 14.17 -0.85
CA ARG A 367 3.37 13.51 -0.77
C ARG A 367 3.41 12.29 0.14
N ASP A 368 4.43 11.43 -0.01
CA ASP A 368 4.60 10.23 0.83
C ASP A 368 4.96 10.61 2.27
N VAL A 369 5.82 11.63 2.44
CA VAL A 369 6.12 12.22 3.76
C VAL A 369 4.84 12.69 4.44
N ALA A 370 4.01 13.47 3.76
CA ALA A 370 2.74 13.96 4.32
C ALA A 370 1.77 12.82 4.67
N GLY A 371 1.72 11.77 3.84
CA GLY A 371 0.94 10.56 4.11
C GLY A 371 1.36 9.87 5.40
N MET A 372 2.68 9.75 5.64
CA MET A 372 3.21 9.19 6.89
C MET A 372 2.90 10.08 8.09
N LEU A 373 3.09 11.41 7.97
CA LEU A 373 2.75 12.36 9.02
C LEU A 373 1.26 12.30 9.39
N ARG A 374 0.38 12.06 8.40
CA ARG A 374 -1.04 11.82 8.62
C ARG A 374 -1.26 10.54 9.44
N SER A 375 -0.55 9.46 9.14
CA SER A 375 -0.64 8.21 9.89
C SER A 375 -0.28 8.36 11.36
N PHE A 376 0.74 9.16 11.69
CA PHE A 376 1.11 9.47 13.09
C PHE A 376 0.06 10.30 13.83
N THR A 377 -0.82 10.99 13.12
CA THR A 377 -1.97 11.68 13.73
C THR A 377 -3.20 10.75 13.80
N TYR A 378 -3.33 9.84 12.83
CA TYR A 378 -4.46 8.93 12.73
C TYR A 378 -4.45 7.83 13.82
N ALA A 379 -3.28 7.25 14.11
CA ALA A 379 -3.12 6.17 15.07
C ALA A 379 -3.58 6.56 16.50
N PRO A 380 -3.17 7.71 17.08
CA PRO A 380 -3.70 8.17 18.36
C PRO A 380 -5.21 8.40 18.35
N GLY A 381 -5.75 9.05 17.32
CA GLY A 381 -7.19 9.29 17.20
C GLY A 381 -8.02 8.01 17.23
N LEU A 382 -7.54 6.95 16.55
CA LEU A 382 -8.20 5.64 16.59
C LEU A 382 -8.17 5.01 17.99
N VAL A 383 -7.04 5.07 18.70
CA VAL A 383 -6.91 4.52 20.04
C VAL A 383 -7.78 5.30 21.01
N GLU A 384 -7.78 6.63 20.98
CA GLU A 384 -8.65 7.46 21.80
C GLU A 384 -10.13 7.11 21.62
N MET A 385 -10.60 6.99 20.38
CA MET A 385 -11.97 6.58 20.08
C MET A 385 -12.34 5.23 20.70
N SER A 386 -11.40 4.29 20.75
CA SER A 386 -11.60 2.97 21.36
C SER A 386 -11.73 3.02 22.91
N LEU A 387 -11.28 4.11 23.52
CA LEU A 387 -11.28 4.32 24.97
C LEU A 387 -12.44 5.22 25.46
N VAL A 388 -13.20 5.83 24.56
CA VAL A 388 -14.35 6.68 24.89
C VAL A 388 -15.50 5.84 25.46
N GLY A 389 -16.09 6.27 26.56
CA GLY A 389 -17.40 5.76 27.02
C GLY A 389 -17.48 5.27 28.46
N ARG A 390 -16.54 5.59 29.35
CA ARG A 390 -16.69 5.32 30.80
C ARG A 390 -17.20 6.56 31.53
N PRO A 391 -18.40 6.51 32.14
CA PRO A 391 -18.93 7.64 32.92
C PRO A 391 -18.02 8.04 34.06
N GLY A 392 -17.74 9.34 34.23
CA GLY A 392 -16.94 9.89 35.31
C GLY A 392 -15.44 10.03 35.07
N GLU A 393 -14.98 9.85 33.84
CA GLU A 393 -13.56 9.93 33.44
C GLU A 393 -13.21 11.18 32.62
N ASP A 394 -13.97 12.28 32.71
CA ASP A 394 -13.74 13.48 31.87
C ASP A 394 -12.30 14.02 31.98
N HIS A 395 -11.75 14.10 33.20
CA HIS A 395 -10.36 14.54 33.39
C HIS A 395 -9.33 13.56 32.80
N GLN A 396 -9.55 12.26 32.96
CA GLN A 396 -8.69 11.23 32.38
C GLN A 396 -8.73 11.27 30.83
N GLN A 397 -9.89 11.58 30.25
CA GLN A 397 -10.04 11.73 28.80
C GLN A 397 -9.29 12.95 28.26
N GLU A 398 -9.31 14.09 29.00
CA GLU A 398 -8.54 15.28 28.65
C GLU A 398 -7.03 14.99 28.66
N LEU A 399 -6.52 14.34 29.73
CA LEU A 399 -5.12 13.93 29.82
C LEU A 399 -4.72 12.95 28.72
N ARG A 400 -5.58 11.98 28.37
CA ARG A 400 -5.32 11.07 27.21
C ARG A 400 -5.21 11.84 25.91
N GLY A 401 -6.07 12.84 25.68
CA GLY A 401 -5.98 13.71 24.50
C GLY A 401 -4.67 14.51 24.45
N GLU A 402 -4.15 14.98 25.59
CA GLU A 402 -2.84 15.62 25.65
C GLU A 402 -1.70 14.64 25.33
N ARG A 403 -1.74 13.43 25.91
CA ARG A 403 -0.73 12.38 25.62
C ARG A 403 -0.77 11.93 24.15
N ALA A 404 -1.95 11.82 23.57
CA ALA A 404 -2.12 11.51 22.16
C ALA A 404 -1.48 12.57 21.23
N LYS A 405 -1.64 13.84 21.57
CA LYS A 405 -0.99 14.96 20.86
C LYS A 405 0.53 14.93 21.03
N GLU A 406 1.02 14.69 22.25
CA GLU A 406 2.45 14.56 22.55
C GLU A 406 3.07 13.41 21.76
N TRP A 407 2.45 12.22 21.77
CA TRP A 407 2.91 11.08 21.00
C TRP A 407 3.01 11.40 19.51
N SER A 408 1.97 12.00 18.94
CA SER A 408 1.97 12.41 17.55
C SER A 408 3.07 13.42 17.23
N ALA A 409 3.29 14.40 18.11
CA ALA A 409 4.33 15.41 17.93
C ALA A 409 5.74 14.76 17.92
N ILE A 410 6.04 13.91 18.88
CA ILE A 410 7.32 13.17 18.96
C ILE A 410 7.55 12.34 17.70
N ALA A 411 6.60 11.51 17.32
CA ALA A 411 6.75 10.65 16.14
C ALA A 411 6.97 11.46 14.86
N ARG A 412 6.23 12.53 14.66
CA ARG A 412 6.34 13.43 13.49
C ARG A 412 7.68 14.15 13.43
N GLU A 413 8.14 14.69 14.56
CA GLU A 413 9.40 15.42 14.65
C GLU A 413 10.59 14.49 14.35
N HIS A 414 10.66 13.33 14.98
CA HIS A 414 11.71 12.36 14.78
C HIS A 414 11.76 11.81 13.34
N PHE A 415 10.58 11.51 12.77
CA PHE A 415 10.47 11.06 11.38
C PHE A 415 10.98 12.12 10.40
N LEU A 416 10.50 13.37 10.52
CA LEU A 416 10.89 14.47 9.63
C LEU A 416 12.40 14.78 9.75
N HIS A 417 12.90 14.84 10.98
CA HIS A 417 14.33 15.09 11.22
C HIS A 417 15.20 14.04 10.54
N ALA A 418 14.90 12.76 10.76
CA ALA A 418 15.68 11.66 10.19
C ALA A 418 15.55 11.61 8.65
N TYR A 419 14.35 11.82 8.10
CA TYR A 419 14.13 11.89 6.66
C TYR A 419 14.93 13.03 6.01
N THR A 420 14.89 14.24 6.58
CA THR A 420 15.61 15.40 6.02
C THR A 420 17.12 15.28 6.17
N ALA A 421 17.61 14.76 7.30
CA ALA A 421 19.03 14.51 7.52
C ALA A 421 19.59 13.50 6.52
N ALA A 422 18.84 12.45 6.18
CA ALA A 422 19.26 11.44 5.20
C ALA A 422 19.24 11.95 3.74
N LEU A 423 18.49 13.04 3.44
CA LEU A 423 18.54 13.68 2.12
C LEU A 423 19.77 14.55 1.89
N GLU A 424 20.45 14.99 2.97
CA GLU A 424 21.67 15.77 2.83
C GLU A 424 22.83 14.87 2.35
N PRO A 425 23.56 15.26 1.31
CA PRO A 425 24.70 14.47 0.85
C PRO A 425 25.73 14.34 1.98
N ALA A 426 26.20 13.13 2.25
CA ALA A 426 27.21 12.78 3.23
C ALA A 426 28.59 13.48 2.93
N GLY A 427 28.65 14.81 3.05
CA GLY A 427 29.82 15.61 2.65
C GLY A 427 29.94 16.99 3.27
N ALA A 428 28.95 17.50 4.01
CA ALA A 428 29.02 18.87 4.57
C ALA A 428 29.41 18.95 6.06
N GLY A 429 29.55 17.82 6.76
CA GLY A 429 29.90 17.80 8.20
C GLY A 429 31.05 16.84 8.52
N SER A 430 32.24 17.38 8.67
CA SER A 430 33.37 16.87 9.50
C SER A 430 33.98 15.49 9.19
N ARG A 431 34.96 15.46 8.26
CA ARG A 431 36.09 14.57 8.41
C ARG A 431 37.06 15.17 9.46
N ALA A 432 36.95 14.69 10.68
CA ALA A 432 38.06 14.83 11.67
C ALA A 432 38.13 13.55 12.52
N GLY A 433 39.13 12.73 12.21
CA GLY A 433 39.91 12.00 13.18
C GLY A 433 39.46 10.61 13.63
N GLY A 434 40.15 9.57 13.11
CA GLY A 434 40.74 8.54 13.96
C GLY A 434 39.94 7.27 14.18
N GLY A 435 40.40 6.18 13.55
CA GLY A 435 39.93 4.81 13.71
C GLY A 435 39.95 4.31 15.14
N ALA A 436 38.92 3.53 15.45
CA ALA A 436 39.00 2.42 16.42
C ALA A 436 37.71 1.58 16.32
N GLY A 437 37.85 0.26 16.08
CA GLY A 437 37.03 -0.79 16.66
C GLY A 437 35.58 -0.95 16.17
N ALA A 438 35.42 -1.82 15.20
CA ALA A 438 34.10 -2.33 14.77
C ALA A 438 33.59 -3.40 15.76
N ASP A 439 33.06 -3.02 16.92
CA ASP A 439 32.35 -3.97 17.81
C ASP A 439 31.44 -3.31 18.88
N ALA A 440 31.12 -2.02 18.77
CA ALA A 440 30.31 -1.32 19.78
C ALA A 440 29.04 -0.60 19.25
N ALA A 441 28.67 -0.83 17.98
CA ALA A 441 27.63 -0.02 17.32
C ALA A 441 26.19 -0.56 17.44
N GLN A 442 25.94 -1.64 18.20
CA GLN A 442 24.59 -2.24 18.27
C GLN A 442 23.72 -1.77 19.43
N ASN A 443 24.20 -0.92 20.34
CA ASN A 443 23.42 -0.45 21.51
C ASN A 443 23.61 1.05 21.82
N ALA A 444 23.92 1.88 20.89
CA ALA A 444 23.96 3.32 21.10
C ALA A 444 22.55 3.91 20.84
N ASP A 445 21.95 4.47 21.87
CA ASP A 445 20.73 5.26 21.80
C ASP A 445 20.96 6.46 20.87
N PRO A 446 20.25 6.62 19.75
CA PRO A 446 20.48 7.73 18.81
C PRO A 446 20.05 9.11 19.35
N VAL A 447 19.56 9.18 20.58
CA VAL A 447 19.01 10.42 21.19
C VAL A 447 20.07 11.37 21.77
N ALA A 448 21.33 10.98 21.87
CA ALA A 448 22.35 11.78 22.57
C ALA A 448 23.20 12.65 21.61
N GLY A 449 22.60 13.32 20.63
CA GLY A 449 23.36 14.19 19.72
C GLY A 449 22.52 15.06 18.77
N ALA A 450 21.23 15.23 19.04
CA ALA A 450 20.37 16.08 18.21
C ALA A 450 20.61 17.56 18.55
N ASP A 451 21.59 18.18 17.88
CA ASP A 451 21.59 19.65 17.72
C ASP A 451 20.39 20.03 16.83
N ALA A 452 19.57 20.99 17.33
CA ALA A 452 18.39 21.64 16.79
C ALA A 452 17.63 20.94 15.64
N PRO A 453 16.29 20.82 15.75
CA PRO A 453 15.47 20.16 14.72
C PRO A 453 15.77 20.77 13.35
N ALA A 454 16.01 19.92 12.33
CA ALA A 454 16.14 20.40 10.96
C ALA A 454 14.81 21.02 10.53
N GLU A 455 14.68 22.36 10.68
CA GLU A 455 13.48 23.07 10.30
C GLU A 455 13.30 23.00 8.77
N LEU A 456 12.16 22.49 8.32
CA LEU A 456 11.78 22.58 6.91
C LEU A 456 11.82 24.04 6.49
N SER A 457 12.42 24.31 5.32
CA SER A 457 12.32 25.64 4.73
C SER A 457 10.83 26.06 4.57
N PRO A 458 10.50 27.36 4.66
CA PRO A 458 9.11 27.80 4.55
C PRO A 458 8.37 27.27 3.31
N PRO A 459 8.98 27.22 2.09
CA PRO A 459 8.35 26.63 0.93
C PRO A 459 8.03 25.14 1.10
N LEU A 460 8.94 24.36 1.71
CA LEU A 460 8.72 22.92 1.95
C LEU A 460 7.67 22.69 3.03
N ARG A 461 7.66 23.47 4.09
CA ARG A 461 6.61 23.41 5.11
C ARG A 461 5.22 23.68 4.49
N THR A 462 5.10 24.73 3.68
CA THR A 462 3.85 25.02 2.95
C THR A 462 3.39 23.82 2.11
N LEU A 463 4.32 23.18 1.40
CA LEU A 463 4.01 22.04 0.55
C LEU A 463 3.58 20.81 1.36
N VAL A 464 4.28 20.49 2.45
CA VAL A 464 3.93 19.36 3.33
C VAL A 464 2.58 19.58 3.99
N ASP A 465 2.34 20.77 4.56
CA ASP A 465 1.07 21.11 5.20
C ASP A 465 -0.10 21.03 4.20
N ALA A 466 0.12 21.42 2.95
CA ALA A 466 -0.90 21.33 1.91
C ALA A 466 -1.21 19.88 1.51
N TYR A 467 -0.20 19.00 1.39
CA TYR A 467 -0.41 17.58 1.13
C TYR A 467 -1.11 16.89 2.32
N GLU A 468 -0.72 17.21 3.57
CA GLU A 468 -1.40 16.70 4.75
C GLU A 468 -2.88 17.15 4.79
N ALA A 469 -3.15 18.43 4.49
CA ALA A 469 -4.50 18.98 4.42
C ALA A 469 -5.33 18.28 3.34
N ASP A 470 -4.77 18.11 2.14
CA ASP A 470 -5.45 17.45 1.02
C ASP A 470 -5.77 15.98 1.35
N LYS A 471 -4.83 15.25 1.98
CA LYS A 471 -5.06 13.87 2.46
C LYS A 471 -6.14 13.82 3.54
N ALA A 472 -6.14 14.76 4.50
CA ALA A 472 -7.15 14.84 5.55
C ALA A 472 -8.55 15.16 4.98
N VAL A 473 -8.64 16.02 3.96
CA VAL A 473 -9.91 16.29 3.24
C VAL A 473 -10.41 15.03 2.53
N TYR A 474 -9.53 14.29 1.87
CA TYR A 474 -9.87 13.00 1.24
C TYR A 474 -10.37 11.98 2.28
N GLU A 475 -9.63 11.82 3.38
CA GLU A 475 -9.99 10.92 4.48
C GLU A 475 -11.36 11.30 5.09
N ALA A 476 -11.64 12.59 5.27
CA ALA A 476 -12.91 13.06 5.81
C ALA A 476 -14.12 12.63 4.93
N ILE A 477 -13.97 12.71 3.60
CA ILE A 477 -14.99 12.21 2.66
C ILE A 477 -15.15 10.69 2.80
N TYR A 478 -14.02 9.97 2.83
CA TYR A 478 -14.02 8.51 2.93
C TYR A 478 -14.68 8.04 4.23
N GLU A 479 -14.28 8.62 5.37
CA GLU A 479 -14.84 8.26 6.68
C GLU A 479 -16.33 8.62 6.77
N LYS A 480 -16.74 9.79 6.28
CA LYS A 480 -18.15 10.21 6.29
C LYS A 480 -19.04 9.21 5.55
N ARG A 481 -18.52 8.60 4.48
CA ARG A 481 -19.27 7.62 3.66
C ARG A 481 -19.25 6.20 4.23
N ASN A 482 -18.13 5.78 4.80
CA ASN A 482 -17.88 4.39 5.17
C ASN A 482 -17.93 4.15 6.69
N ARG A 483 -17.45 5.10 7.50
CA ARG A 483 -17.34 5.01 8.96
C ARG A 483 -17.63 6.38 9.60
N PRO A 484 -18.89 6.88 9.60
CA PRO A 484 -19.20 8.26 9.98
C PRO A 484 -18.70 8.70 11.36
N SER A 485 -18.56 7.76 12.31
CA SER A 485 -18.02 8.04 13.64
C SER A 485 -16.53 8.38 13.64
N TRP A 486 -15.78 8.07 12.57
CA TRP A 486 -14.35 8.31 12.46
C TRP A 486 -14.00 9.65 11.82
N VAL A 487 -14.98 10.40 11.34
CA VAL A 487 -14.78 11.70 10.69
C VAL A 487 -14.06 12.71 11.60
N ALA A 488 -14.18 12.56 12.91
CA ALA A 488 -13.49 13.40 13.89
C ALA A 488 -11.95 13.35 13.73
N ILE A 489 -11.38 12.20 13.34
CA ILE A 489 -9.92 12.04 13.22
C ILE A 489 -9.32 12.98 12.15
N PRO A 490 -9.77 12.97 10.88
CA PRO A 490 -9.26 13.93 9.90
C PRO A 490 -9.60 15.40 10.25
N LEU A 491 -10.71 15.68 10.93
CA LEU A 491 -11.05 17.05 11.34
C LEU A 491 -10.05 17.62 12.35
N VAL A 492 -9.57 16.86 13.33
CA VAL A 492 -8.52 17.28 14.27
C VAL A 492 -7.23 17.68 13.52
N ALA A 493 -6.89 16.98 12.45
CA ALA A 493 -5.73 17.37 11.64
C ALA A 493 -5.95 18.65 10.85
N LEU A 494 -7.15 18.83 10.28
CA LEU A 494 -7.50 20.08 9.58
C LEU A 494 -7.50 21.27 10.55
N GLU A 495 -7.99 21.08 11.78
CA GLU A 495 -7.92 22.10 12.84
C GLU A 495 -6.47 22.49 13.13
N ARG A 496 -5.57 21.51 13.36
CA ARG A 496 -4.14 21.74 13.62
C ARG A 496 -3.49 22.53 12.48
N ILE A 497 -3.71 22.12 11.22
CA ILE A 497 -3.12 22.78 10.04
C ILE A 497 -3.70 24.20 9.87
N ALA A 498 -4.98 24.38 10.16
CA ALA A 498 -5.61 25.70 10.08
C ALA A 498 -5.22 26.65 11.21
N ALA A 499 -4.74 26.16 12.34
CA ALA A 499 -4.29 26.97 13.48
C ALA A 499 -2.87 27.52 13.31
N GLY A 500 -2.02 26.84 12.55
CA GLY A 500 -0.61 27.15 12.45
C GLY A 500 -0.03 27.61 11.26
#